data_e27dfe90d32ca6dfd59246faa53517c9
#
_entry.id   e27dfe90d32ca6dfd59246faa53517c9
#
_cell.length_a   1.000
_cell.length_b   1.000
_cell.length_c   1.000
_cell.angle_alpha   90.00
_cell.angle_beta   90.00
_cell.angle_gamma   90.00
#
_symmetry.space_group_name_H-M   'P 1'
#
loop_
_entity.id
_entity.type
_entity.pdbx_description
1 polymer ?
#
loop_
_entity_poly.entity_id
_entity_poly.type
_entity_poly.pdbx_seq_one_letter_code
_entity_poly.pdbx_strand_id
1 'polypeptide(L)'
;MMNIPALIQVKAFARQDGALLTLLWTISFLSFMYAPNSGIGNLMALLTPVAIIWRMVTFRNYALDGVMSYKRALAYTMYVFFYASVAFALVQFLYLKFIDQGQMNSFLIQSFSAAAPIWENEGVSREEINEYSNMILEFTPLNKTFIFMMENMFTGFICSFVIAAFGVRRTPRKSLKKE
;
A
#
# COMPACT_ATOMS: atom_id res chain seq x y z
N MET A 1 0.29 27.10 -5.52
CA MET A 1 1.24 26.09 -6.01
C MET A 1 2.14 25.69 -4.85
N MET A 2 2.52 24.40 -4.74
CA MET A 2 3.53 23.97 -3.79
C MET A 2 4.91 24.42 -4.33
N ASN A 3 5.70 25.14 -3.52
CA ASN A 3 7.04 25.56 -3.94
C ASN A 3 8.03 24.38 -3.89
N ILE A 4 9.16 24.51 -4.59
CA ILE A 4 10.17 23.44 -4.71
C ILE A 4 10.68 22.95 -3.34
N PRO A 5 11.03 23.81 -2.36
CA PRO A 5 11.46 23.37 -1.03
C PRO A 5 10.40 22.53 -0.29
N ALA A 6 9.11 22.91 -0.39
CA ALA A 6 8.03 22.14 0.21
C ALA A 6 7.86 20.76 -0.42
N LEU A 7 8.09 20.62 -1.73
CA LEU A 7 8.05 19.35 -2.41
C LEU A 7 9.20 18.43 -2.00
N ILE A 8 10.41 18.97 -1.86
CA ILE A 8 11.59 18.23 -1.39
C ILE A 8 11.33 17.68 0.02
N GLN A 9 10.80 18.52 0.91
CA GLN A 9 10.45 18.12 2.27
C GLN A 9 9.41 16.99 2.28
N VAL A 10 8.32 17.10 1.50
CA VAL A 10 7.29 16.08 1.36
C VAL A 10 7.90 14.75 0.90
N LYS A 11 8.75 14.77 -0.14
CA LYS A 11 9.40 13.55 -0.66
C LYS A 11 10.33 12.90 0.37
N ALA A 12 11.08 13.69 1.14
CA ALA A 12 11.99 13.16 2.15
C ALA A 12 11.26 12.39 3.25
N PHE A 13 10.18 12.98 3.81
CA PHE A 13 9.34 12.31 4.80
C PHE A 13 8.59 11.12 4.21
N ALA A 14 8.00 11.27 3.02
CA ALA A 14 7.27 10.19 2.36
C ALA A 14 8.15 8.98 2.05
N ARG A 15 9.43 9.16 1.72
CA ARG A 15 10.37 8.07 1.51
C ARG A 15 10.63 7.27 2.79
N GLN A 16 10.82 7.96 3.91
CA GLN A 16 11.00 7.31 5.22
C GLN A 16 9.74 6.56 5.64
N ASP A 17 8.57 7.18 5.48
CA ASP A 17 7.30 6.58 5.87
C ASP A 17 6.87 5.46 4.91
N GLY A 18 7.26 5.56 3.63
CA GLY A 18 7.13 4.48 2.65
C GLY A 18 7.94 3.23 3.03
N ALA A 19 9.15 3.41 3.56
CA ALA A 19 9.94 2.28 4.06
C ALA A 19 9.27 1.60 5.27
N LEU A 20 8.68 2.37 6.19
CA LEU A 20 7.90 1.80 7.31
C LEU A 20 6.65 1.06 6.81
N LEU A 21 5.96 1.60 5.81
CA LEU A 21 4.82 0.93 5.20
C LEU A 21 5.24 -0.37 4.50
N THR A 22 6.41 -0.39 3.85
CA THR A 22 6.98 -1.61 3.27
C THR A 22 7.16 -2.71 4.30
N LEU A 23 7.63 -2.38 5.51
CA LEU A 23 7.75 -3.36 6.60
C LEU A 23 6.38 -3.92 7.01
N LEU A 24 5.37 -3.07 7.14
CA LEU A 24 4.00 -3.50 7.45
C LEU A 24 3.47 -4.45 6.37
N TRP A 25 3.64 -4.12 5.10
CA TRP A 25 3.22 -4.95 3.98
C TRP A 25 4.02 -6.25 3.87
N THR A 26 5.30 -6.23 4.23
CA THR A 26 6.13 -7.44 4.27
C THR A 26 5.61 -8.43 5.32
N ILE A 27 5.25 -7.94 6.51
CA ILE A 27 4.66 -8.79 7.56
C ILE A 27 3.31 -9.36 7.09
N SER A 28 2.46 -8.52 6.49
CA SER A 28 1.18 -8.95 5.91
C SER A 28 1.39 -10.05 4.86
N PHE A 29 2.29 -9.81 3.91
CA PHE A 29 2.61 -10.73 2.82
C PHE A 29 3.14 -12.08 3.32
N LEU A 30 4.12 -12.07 4.22
CA LEU A 30 4.66 -13.30 4.80
C LEU A 30 3.59 -14.06 5.60
N SER A 31 2.69 -13.36 6.27
CA SER A 31 1.56 -13.99 6.97
C SER A 31 0.61 -14.68 5.99
N PHE A 32 0.34 -14.13 4.82
CA PHE A 32 -0.45 -14.80 3.79
C PHE A 32 0.26 -16.04 3.23
N MET A 33 1.59 -15.99 3.09
CA MET A 33 2.35 -17.11 2.53
C MET A 33 2.47 -18.30 3.51
N TYR A 34 2.68 -18.02 4.81
CA TYR A 34 3.01 -19.05 5.80
C TYR A 34 1.93 -19.34 6.83
N ALA A 35 0.99 -18.41 7.02
CA ALA A 35 -0.09 -18.54 8.01
C ALA A 35 -1.41 -17.94 7.48
N PRO A 36 -1.93 -18.41 6.31
CA PRO A 36 -3.08 -17.78 5.65
C PRO A 36 -4.33 -17.74 6.53
N ASN A 37 -4.52 -18.72 7.39
CA ASN A 37 -5.69 -18.84 8.27
C ASN A 37 -5.57 -18.05 9.58
N SER A 38 -4.43 -17.39 9.85
CA SER A 38 -4.22 -16.67 11.12
C SER A 38 -4.98 -15.34 11.21
N GLY A 39 -5.44 -14.79 10.10
CA GLY A 39 -6.04 -13.45 10.03
C GLY A 39 -5.03 -12.29 10.20
N ILE A 40 -3.77 -12.58 10.56
CA ILE A 40 -2.74 -11.55 10.79
C ILE A 40 -2.47 -10.78 9.50
N GLY A 41 -2.39 -11.44 8.35
CA GLY A 41 -2.18 -10.80 7.06
C GLY A 41 -3.26 -9.76 6.76
N ASN A 42 -4.53 -10.13 6.93
CA ASN A 42 -5.67 -9.21 6.74
C ASN A 42 -5.62 -8.04 7.73
N LEU A 43 -5.32 -8.29 8.99
CA LEU A 43 -5.21 -7.25 10.00
C LEU A 43 -4.11 -6.24 9.64
N MET A 44 -2.93 -6.71 9.24
CA MET A 44 -1.82 -5.84 8.83
C MET A 44 -2.17 -5.03 7.57
N ALA A 45 -2.85 -5.64 6.59
CA ALA A 45 -3.32 -4.92 5.41
C ALA A 45 -4.32 -3.81 5.78
N LEU A 46 -5.28 -4.08 6.66
CA LEU A 46 -6.26 -3.10 7.15
C LEU A 46 -5.64 -1.97 7.98
N LEU A 47 -4.48 -2.19 8.60
CA LEU A 47 -3.75 -1.14 9.31
C LEU A 47 -3.05 -0.13 8.38
N THR A 48 -2.95 -0.40 7.08
CA THR A 48 -2.32 0.49 6.10
C THR A 48 -2.84 1.93 6.17
N PRO A 49 -4.16 2.22 6.02
CA PRO A 49 -4.66 3.59 6.06
C PRO A 49 -4.43 4.24 7.43
N VAL A 50 -4.53 3.49 8.51
CA VAL A 50 -4.31 3.99 9.88
C VAL A 50 -2.84 4.41 10.06
N ALA A 51 -1.90 3.58 9.62
CA ALA A 51 -0.48 3.86 9.67
C ALA A 51 -0.13 5.13 8.88
N ILE A 52 -0.66 5.25 7.65
CA ILE A 52 -0.39 6.43 6.81
C ILE A 52 -1.00 7.69 7.42
N ILE A 53 -2.23 7.65 7.92
CA ILE A 53 -2.87 8.80 8.59
C ILE A 53 -2.03 9.22 9.80
N TRP A 54 -1.62 8.27 10.64
CA TRP A 54 -0.79 8.56 11.80
C TRP A 54 0.54 9.21 11.43
N ARG A 55 1.26 8.67 10.44
CA ARG A 55 2.52 9.23 9.95
C ARG A 55 2.34 10.61 9.33
N MET A 56 1.29 10.81 8.54
CA MET A 56 0.95 12.10 7.94
C MET A 56 0.63 13.16 8.99
N VAL A 57 -0.12 12.82 10.03
CA VAL A 57 -0.40 13.72 11.16
C VAL A 57 0.88 14.04 11.92
N THR A 58 1.77 13.06 12.10
CA THR A 58 3.09 13.28 12.71
C THR A 58 3.93 14.24 11.86
N PHE A 59 4.02 14.02 10.55
CA PHE A 59 4.70 14.92 9.61
C PHE A 59 4.14 16.35 9.69
N ARG A 60 2.80 16.49 9.64
CA ARG A 60 2.14 17.80 9.77
C ARG A 60 2.52 18.51 11.06
N ASN A 61 2.47 17.81 12.19
CA ASN A 61 2.69 18.40 13.50
C ASN A 61 4.17 18.72 13.77
N TYR A 62 5.08 17.89 13.26
CA TYR A 62 6.51 18.03 13.49
C TYR A 62 7.18 18.99 12.52
N ALA A 63 6.83 18.94 11.25
CA ALA A 63 7.56 19.63 10.20
C ALA A 63 6.79 20.82 9.56
N LEU A 64 5.49 20.99 9.89
CA LEU A 64 4.62 21.99 9.27
C LEU A 64 3.85 22.82 10.31
N ASP A 65 4.33 22.93 11.54
CA ASP A 65 3.72 23.70 12.62
C ASP A 65 2.22 23.38 12.82
N GLY A 66 1.84 22.14 12.52
CA GLY A 66 0.47 21.66 12.65
C GLY A 66 -0.49 22.09 11.54
N VAL A 67 -0.02 22.73 10.46
CA VAL A 67 -0.86 23.18 9.34
C VAL A 67 -0.50 22.41 8.07
N MET A 68 -1.51 21.83 7.41
CA MET A 68 -1.32 21.13 6.16
C MET A 68 -2.51 21.34 5.22
N SER A 69 -2.23 21.76 3.98
CA SER A 69 -3.24 21.85 2.93
C SER A 69 -3.53 20.48 2.34
N TYR A 70 -4.74 20.29 1.77
CA TYR A 70 -5.13 19.06 1.09
C TYR A 70 -4.14 18.64 -0.01
N LYS A 71 -3.70 19.59 -0.86
CA LYS A 71 -2.72 19.29 -1.94
C LYS A 71 -1.41 18.74 -1.40
N ARG A 72 -0.93 19.24 -0.24
CA ARG A 72 0.29 18.75 0.41
C ARG A 72 0.06 17.37 1.03
N ALA A 73 -1.08 17.15 1.68
CA ALA A 73 -1.46 15.85 2.22
C ALA A 73 -1.58 14.80 1.10
N LEU A 74 -2.25 15.13 -0.02
CA LEU A 74 -2.39 14.28 -1.18
C LEU A 74 -1.02 13.92 -1.79
N ALA A 75 -0.18 14.90 -2.03
CA ALA A 75 1.17 14.66 -2.54
C ALA A 75 1.99 13.76 -1.60
N TYR A 76 1.91 13.99 -0.28
CA TYR A 76 2.59 13.17 0.71
C TYR A 76 2.11 11.71 0.64
N THR A 77 0.80 11.46 0.68
CA THR A 77 0.25 10.09 0.66
C THR A 77 0.56 9.36 -0.65
N MET A 78 0.46 10.04 -1.81
CA MET A 78 0.85 9.47 -3.10
C MET A 78 2.34 9.07 -3.13
N TYR A 79 3.24 9.90 -2.61
CA TYR A 79 4.65 9.55 -2.53
C TYR A 79 4.92 8.42 -1.53
N VAL A 80 4.20 8.35 -0.41
CA VAL A 80 4.31 7.22 0.54
C VAL A 80 3.97 5.91 -0.16
N PHE A 81 2.83 5.86 -0.85
CA PHE A 81 2.42 4.66 -1.60
C PHE A 81 3.40 4.32 -2.72
N PHE A 82 3.86 5.32 -3.47
CA PHE A 82 4.86 5.11 -4.52
C PHE A 82 6.14 4.46 -3.98
N TYR A 83 6.75 5.05 -2.95
CA TYR A 83 7.97 4.52 -2.36
C TYR A 83 7.77 3.15 -1.71
N ALA A 84 6.63 2.95 -1.04
CA ALA A 84 6.29 1.67 -0.45
C ALA A 84 6.10 0.59 -1.53
N SER A 85 5.38 0.87 -2.61
CA SER A 85 5.14 -0.10 -3.70
C SER A 85 6.44 -0.52 -4.37
N VAL A 86 7.34 0.43 -4.66
CA VAL A 86 8.65 0.11 -5.26
C VAL A 86 9.53 -0.72 -4.32
N ALA A 87 9.62 -0.33 -3.05
CA ALA A 87 10.43 -1.05 -2.07
C ALA A 87 9.85 -2.45 -1.78
N PHE A 88 8.53 -2.56 -1.69
CA PHE A 88 7.85 -3.83 -1.48
C PHE A 88 7.96 -4.76 -2.69
N ALA A 89 7.94 -4.24 -3.90
CA ALA A 89 8.20 -5.02 -5.11
C ALA A 89 9.57 -5.70 -5.06
N LEU A 90 10.60 -5.02 -4.56
CA LEU A 90 11.91 -5.65 -4.36
C LEU A 90 11.83 -6.83 -3.39
N VAL A 91 11.14 -6.67 -2.27
CA VAL A 91 10.92 -7.75 -1.28
C VAL A 91 10.19 -8.93 -1.92
N GLN A 92 9.09 -8.65 -2.64
CA GLN A 92 8.32 -9.69 -3.34
C GLN A 92 9.14 -10.42 -4.40
N PHE A 93 9.93 -9.68 -5.19
CA PHE A 93 10.79 -10.28 -6.20
C PHE A 93 11.83 -11.23 -5.58
N LEU A 94 12.50 -10.79 -4.52
CA LEU A 94 13.47 -11.63 -3.82
C LEU A 94 12.82 -12.88 -3.23
N TYR A 95 11.64 -12.73 -2.65
CA TYR A 95 10.87 -13.86 -2.13
C TYR A 95 10.49 -14.84 -3.24
N LEU A 96 9.85 -14.36 -4.31
CA LEU A 96 9.37 -15.21 -5.42
C LEU A 96 10.51 -15.92 -6.16
N LYS A 97 11.68 -15.28 -6.24
CA LYS A 97 12.82 -15.84 -6.98
C LYS A 97 13.64 -16.85 -6.16
N PHE A 98 13.78 -16.65 -4.85
CA PHE A 98 14.74 -17.37 -4.04
C PHE A 98 14.13 -18.22 -2.92
N ILE A 99 12.92 -17.90 -2.48
CA ILE A 99 12.31 -18.48 -1.27
C ILE A 99 11.02 -19.26 -1.59
N ASP A 100 10.20 -18.77 -2.53
CA ASP A 100 8.90 -19.34 -2.84
C ASP A 100 9.02 -20.78 -3.39
N GLN A 101 8.32 -21.70 -2.75
CA GLN A 101 8.23 -23.10 -3.14
C GLN A 101 6.82 -23.45 -3.66
N GLY A 102 6.10 -22.47 -4.22
CA GLY A 102 4.74 -22.61 -4.71
C GLY A 102 3.66 -22.01 -3.80
N GLN A 103 4.05 -21.41 -2.67
CA GLN A 103 3.11 -20.76 -1.74
C GLN A 103 2.34 -19.63 -2.43
N MET A 104 3.02 -18.83 -3.27
CA MET A 104 2.38 -17.76 -4.03
C MET A 104 1.32 -18.31 -4.99
N ASN A 105 1.62 -19.38 -5.73
CA ASN A 105 0.64 -19.97 -6.63
C ASN A 105 -0.56 -20.54 -5.85
N SER A 106 -0.32 -21.19 -4.73
CA SER A 106 -1.39 -21.67 -3.85
C SER A 106 -2.27 -20.55 -3.32
N PHE A 107 -1.67 -19.44 -2.90
CA PHE A 107 -2.38 -18.23 -2.47
C PHE A 107 -3.22 -17.61 -3.61
N LEU A 108 -2.67 -17.54 -4.82
CA LEU A 108 -3.39 -17.02 -6.00
C LEU A 108 -4.59 -17.89 -6.34
N ILE A 109 -4.43 -19.23 -6.40
CA ILE A 109 -5.52 -20.17 -6.67
C ILE A 109 -6.64 -19.99 -5.63
N GLN A 110 -6.29 -19.91 -4.36
CA GLN A 110 -7.28 -19.69 -3.30
C GLN A 110 -8.00 -18.35 -3.46
N SER A 111 -7.27 -17.29 -3.80
CA SER A 111 -7.81 -15.94 -4.00
C SER A 111 -8.76 -15.89 -5.19
N PHE A 112 -8.39 -16.48 -6.33
CA PHE A 112 -9.26 -16.58 -7.50
C PHE A 112 -10.52 -17.41 -7.21
N SER A 113 -10.38 -18.53 -6.52
CA SER A 113 -11.52 -19.37 -6.14
C SER A 113 -12.50 -18.65 -5.21
N ALA A 114 -11.98 -17.82 -4.30
CA ALA A 114 -12.81 -17.03 -3.40
C ALA A 114 -13.51 -15.85 -4.12
N ALA A 115 -12.88 -15.26 -5.14
CA ALA A 115 -13.44 -14.17 -5.93
C ALA A 115 -14.39 -14.64 -7.05
N ALA A 116 -14.26 -15.86 -7.52
CA ALA A 116 -15.02 -16.40 -8.66
C ALA A 116 -16.54 -16.20 -8.54
N PRO A 117 -17.22 -16.46 -7.39
CA PRO A 117 -18.65 -16.23 -7.28
C PRO A 117 -19.07 -14.77 -7.48
N ILE A 118 -18.20 -13.82 -7.11
CA ILE A 118 -18.46 -12.38 -7.28
C ILE A 118 -18.41 -12.03 -8.77
N TRP A 119 -17.39 -12.50 -9.47
CA TRP A 119 -17.20 -12.26 -10.89
C TRP A 119 -18.25 -12.95 -11.77
N GLU A 120 -18.66 -14.18 -11.41
CA GLU A 120 -19.76 -14.88 -12.07
C GLU A 120 -21.07 -14.06 -11.95
N ASN A 121 -21.36 -13.46 -10.80
CA ASN A 121 -22.53 -12.60 -10.60
C ASN A 121 -22.48 -11.31 -11.44
N GLU A 122 -21.27 -10.85 -11.80
CA GLU A 122 -21.08 -9.69 -12.68
C GLU A 122 -21.06 -10.08 -14.17
N GLY A 123 -21.27 -11.36 -14.49
CA GLY A 123 -21.40 -11.85 -15.86
C GLY A 123 -20.11 -12.36 -16.50
N VAL A 124 -19.03 -12.50 -15.72
CA VAL A 124 -17.79 -13.12 -16.20
C VAL A 124 -17.96 -14.63 -16.17
N SER A 125 -17.69 -15.30 -17.30
CA SER A 125 -17.83 -16.76 -17.36
C SER A 125 -16.75 -17.48 -16.55
N ARG A 126 -17.06 -18.66 -16.06
CA ARG A 126 -16.10 -19.49 -15.31
C ARG A 126 -14.89 -19.89 -16.15
N GLU A 127 -15.08 -20.01 -17.47
CA GLU A 127 -13.99 -20.31 -18.41
C GLU A 127 -12.99 -19.15 -18.47
N GLU A 128 -13.48 -17.92 -18.60
CA GLU A 128 -12.65 -16.71 -18.58
C GLU A 128 -11.90 -16.55 -17.25
N ILE A 129 -12.55 -16.80 -16.11
CA ILE A 129 -11.91 -16.77 -14.78
C ILE A 129 -10.75 -17.77 -14.72
N ASN A 130 -10.97 -18.99 -15.20
CA ASN A 130 -9.94 -20.02 -15.21
C ASN A 130 -8.79 -19.68 -16.17
N GLU A 131 -9.08 -19.11 -17.33
CA GLU A 131 -8.07 -18.66 -18.29
C GLU A 131 -7.19 -17.56 -17.70
N TYR A 132 -7.76 -16.53 -17.09
CA TYR A 132 -7.02 -15.47 -16.40
C TYR A 132 -6.19 -16.01 -15.23
N SER A 133 -6.76 -16.93 -14.45
CA SER A 133 -6.04 -17.57 -13.34
C SER A 133 -4.81 -18.32 -13.85
N ASN A 134 -4.96 -19.17 -14.87
CA ASN A 134 -3.87 -19.95 -15.44
C ASN A 134 -2.78 -19.04 -16.03
N MET A 135 -3.17 -17.98 -16.76
CA MET A 135 -2.23 -17.01 -17.31
C MET A 135 -1.36 -16.37 -16.21
N ILE A 136 -1.97 -15.96 -15.09
CA ILE A 136 -1.22 -15.32 -13.99
C ILE A 136 -0.32 -16.33 -13.25
N LEU A 137 -0.77 -17.59 -13.13
CA LEU A 137 0.02 -18.65 -12.51
C LEU A 137 1.31 -18.94 -13.29
N GLU A 138 1.28 -18.83 -14.62
CA GLU A 138 2.41 -19.05 -15.51
C GLU A 138 3.41 -17.87 -15.54
N PHE A 139 3.04 -16.71 -15.03
CA PHE A 139 3.93 -15.54 -15.04
C PHE A 139 5.23 -15.80 -14.28
N THR A 140 6.31 -15.25 -14.84
CA THR A 140 7.61 -15.24 -14.17
C THR A 140 7.55 -14.47 -12.86
N PRO A 141 8.47 -14.72 -11.91
CA PRO A 141 8.58 -13.93 -10.68
C PRO A 141 8.63 -12.42 -10.93
N LEU A 142 9.32 -11.99 -11.99
CA LEU A 142 9.41 -10.57 -12.35
C LEU A 142 8.06 -10.01 -12.79
N ASN A 143 7.34 -10.74 -13.65
CA ASN A 143 6.03 -10.30 -14.15
C ASN A 143 5.01 -10.21 -13.01
N LYS A 144 4.95 -11.22 -12.12
CA LYS A 144 4.09 -11.19 -10.92
C LYS A 144 4.40 -9.98 -10.05
N THR A 145 5.67 -9.75 -9.75
CA THR A 145 6.11 -8.60 -8.94
C THR A 145 5.71 -7.27 -9.57
N PHE A 146 5.88 -7.13 -10.89
CA PHE A 146 5.53 -5.90 -11.59
C PHE A 146 4.03 -5.62 -11.53
N ILE A 147 3.20 -6.62 -11.74
CA ILE A 147 1.73 -6.49 -11.66
C ILE A 147 1.31 -6.07 -10.25
N PHE A 148 1.80 -6.77 -9.22
CA PHE A 148 1.47 -6.42 -7.83
C PHE A 148 1.98 -5.03 -7.43
N MET A 149 3.14 -4.61 -7.94
CA MET A 149 3.63 -3.25 -7.72
C MET A 149 2.68 -2.21 -8.32
N MET A 150 2.24 -2.43 -9.56
CA MET A 150 1.32 -1.52 -10.24
C MET A 150 -0.05 -1.48 -9.55
N GLU A 151 -0.57 -2.62 -9.12
CA GLU A 151 -1.81 -2.73 -8.36
C GLU A 151 -1.73 -1.96 -7.03
N ASN A 152 -0.69 -2.19 -6.24
CA ASN A 152 -0.46 -1.50 -4.97
C ASN A 152 -0.34 0.02 -5.18
N MET A 153 0.38 0.45 -6.22
CA MET A 153 0.55 1.86 -6.54
C MET A 153 -0.77 2.50 -6.98
N PHE A 154 -1.52 1.85 -7.86
CA PHE A 154 -2.80 2.34 -8.36
C PHE A 154 -3.84 2.44 -7.24
N THR A 155 -4.03 1.36 -6.47
CA THR A 155 -4.93 1.34 -5.31
C THR A 155 -4.52 2.37 -4.28
N GLY A 156 -3.22 2.49 -3.99
CA GLY A 156 -2.70 3.49 -3.08
C GLY A 156 -2.95 4.91 -3.55
N PHE A 157 -2.87 5.19 -4.84
CA PHE A 157 -3.19 6.51 -5.39
C PHE A 157 -4.67 6.84 -5.23
N ILE A 158 -5.57 5.89 -5.50
CA ILE A 158 -7.01 6.06 -5.26
C ILE A 158 -7.28 6.32 -3.78
N CYS A 159 -6.75 5.49 -2.89
CA CYS A 159 -6.89 5.66 -1.44
C CYS A 159 -6.33 7.00 -0.94
N SER A 160 -5.30 7.53 -1.59
CA SER A 160 -4.69 8.81 -1.21
C SER A 160 -5.67 9.97 -1.20
N PHE A 161 -6.66 9.99 -2.08
CA PHE A 161 -7.69 11.04 -2.10
C PHE A 161 -8.51 11.07 -0.81
N VAL A 162 -8.84 9.91 -0.28
CA VAL A 162 -9.60 9.81 0.97
C VAL A 162 -8.69 10.06 2.17
N ILE A 163 -7.53 9.41 2.22
CA ILE A 163 -6.56 9.52 3.32
C ILE A 163 -6.09 10.96 3.51
N ALA A 164 -5.84 11.70 2.41
CA ALA A 164 -5.37 13.08 2.45
C ALA A 164 -6.34 14.02 3.20
N ALA A 165 -7.65 13.73 3.19
CA ALA A 165 -8.63 14.55 3.89
C ALA A 165 -8.37 14.57 5.42
N PHE A 166 -7.89 13.49 6.01
CA PHE A 166 -7.56 13.41 7.44
C PHE A 166 -6.30 14.21 7.81
N GLY A 167 -5.45 14.55 6.86
CA GLY A 167 -4.27 15.37 7.07
C GLY A 167 -4.56 16.86 7.15
N VAL A 168 -5.67 17.32 6.58
CA VAL A 168 -5.95 18.76 6.41
C VAL A 168 -6.15 19.45 7.74
N ARG A 169 -5.43 20.53 7.93
CA ARG A 169 -5.63 21.45 9.05
C ARG A 169 -5.23 22.87 8.65
N ARG A 170 -6.13 23.82 8.85
CA ARG A 170 -5.93 25.22 8.42
C ARG A 170 -5.39 26.12 9.52
N THR A 171 -5.56 25.76 10.79
CA THR A 171 -5.13 26.56 11.95
C THR A 171 -4.03 25.85 12.72
N PRO A 172 -2.99 26.57 13.18
CA PRO A 172 -1.95 25.99 14.01
C PRO A 172 -2.54 25.38 15.30
N ARG A 173 -1.89 24.35 15.81
CA ARG A 173 -2.23 23.81 17.13
C ARG A 173 -1.80 24.89 18.16
N LYS A 174 -2.75 25.40 18.98
CA LYS A 174 -2.37 26.22 20.13
C LYS A 174 -1.36 25.40 20.95
N SER A 175 -0.12 25.87 21.04
CA SER A 175 0.82 25.29 21.98
C SER A 175 0.21 25.53 23.37
N LEU A 176 -0.10 24.45 24.08
CA LEU A 176 -0.25 24.53 25.52
C LEU A 176 1.14 24.91 26.03
N LYS A 177 1.41 26.20 26.24
CA LYS A 177 2.57 26.66 27.00
C LYS A 177 2.43 25.95 28.34
N LYS A 178 3.37 25.05 28.64
CA LYS A 178 3.62 24.65 30.01
C LYS A 178 4.14 25.88 30.70
N GLU A 179 3.28 26.54 31.52
CA GLU A 179 3.72 27.41 32.60
C GLU A 179 4.48 26.58 33.62
#